data_a8bd806eb90461adea1c138ab6343983
#
_entry.id   a8bd806eb90461adea1c138ab6343983
#
_cell.length_a   1.000
_cell.length_b   1.000
_cell.length_c   1.000
_cell.angle_alpha   90.00
_cell.angle_beta   90.00
_cell.angle_gamma   90.00
#
_symmetry.space_group_name_H-M   'P 1'
#
loop_
_entity.id
_entity.type
_entity.pdbx_description
1 polymer ?
#
loop_
_entity_poly.entity_id
_entity_poly.type
_entity_poly.pdbx_seq_one_letter_code
_entity_poly.pdbx_strand_id
1 'polypeptide(L)'
;MTVEDLRIELEKIVSALLSSGFGNIDSGIIEKLDKITVTAGELEMKEGKRLIENLSSVMKSIKDGKSNAESGSVRLTALDFYVKKLAGGENIEDL
;
A
#
# COMPACT_ATOMS: atom_id res chain seq x y z
N MET A 1 15.52 5.92 5.19
CA MET A 1 14.49 6.25 4.17
C MET A 1 13.69 7.47 4.63
N THR A 2 13.42 8.38 3.72
CA THR A 2 12.62 9.57 4.00
C THR A 2 11.15 9.31 3.62
N VAL A 3 10.25 10.22 4.03
CA VAL A 3 8.83 10.16 3.62
C VAL A 3 8.74 10.21 2.10
N GLU A 4 9.56 11.02 1.43
CA GLU A 4 9.57 11.13 -0.03
C GLU A 4 10.00 9.81 -0.69
N ASP A 5 11.03 9.15 -0.14
CA ASP A 5 11.47 7.84 -0.63
C ASP A 5 10.34 6.80 -0.50
N LEU A 6 9.65 6.81 0.64
CA LEU A 6 8.52 5.92 0.89
C LEU A 6 7.40 6.18 -0.12
N ARG A 7 7.07 7.45 -0.36
CA ARG A 7 6.05 7.84 -1.33
C ARG A 7 6.38 7.29 -2.72
N ILE A 8 7.62 7.43 -3.16
CA ILE A 8 8.06 6.94 -4.47
C ILE A 8 7.89 5.43 -4.57
N GLU A 9 8.29 4.70 -3.53
CA GLU A 9 8.13 3.23 -3.52
C GLU A 9 6.66 2.82 -3.54
N LEU A 10 5.81 3.52 -2.80
CA LEU A 10 4.37 3.26 -2.79
C LEU A 10 3.75 3.53 -4.17
N GLU A 11 4.16 4.59 -4.84
CA GLU A 11 3.67 4.90 -6.19
C GLU A 11 4.00 3.78 -7.17
N LYS A 12 5.20 3.22 -7.08
CA LYS A 12 5.62 2.09 -7.94
C LYS A 12 4.75 0.86 -7.70
N ILE A 13 4.47 0.54 -6.43
CA ILE A 13 3.65 -0.62 -6.07
C ILE A 13 2.21 -0.42 -6.54
N VAL A 14 1.63 0.75 -6.26
CA VAL A 14 0.26 1.08 -6.66
C VAL A 14 0.12 0.99 -8.18
N SER A 15 1.06 1.59 -8.92
CA SER A 15 1.04 1.55 -10.39
C SER A 15 1.14 0.12 -10.93
N ALA A 16 2.01 -0.70 -10.33
CA ALA A 16 2.15 -2.09 -10.73
C ALA A 16 0.84 -2.87 -10.54
N LEU A 17 0.18 -2.68 -9.39
CA LEU A 17 -1.09 -3.37 -9.10
C LEU A 17 -2.24 -2.85 -9.94
N LEU A 18 -2.28 -1.57 -10.26
CA LEU A 18 -3.29 -1.01 -11.15
C LEU A 18 -3.14 -1.59 -12.56
N SER A 19 -1.91 -1.86 -13.00
CA SER A 19 -1.65 -2.45 -14.32
C SER A 19 -1.90 -3.94 -14.37
N SER A 20 -1.46 -4.70 -13.35
CA SER A 20 -1.54 -6.16 -13.34
C SER A 20 -2.80 -6.73 -12.69
N GLY A 21 -3.44 -5.96 -11.82
CA GLY A 21 -4.58 -6.44 -11.03
C GLY A 21 -4.17 -7.43 -9.95
N PHE A 22 -5.17 -8.12 -9.41
CA PHE A 22 -4.99 -9.07 -8.31
C PHE A 22 -5.11 -10.54 -8.73
N GLY A 23 -5.16 -10.80 -10.04
CA GLY A 23 -5.34 -12.16 -10.54
C GLY A 23 -4.11 -13.06 -10.41
N ASN A 24 -2.93 -12.46 -10.26
CA ASN A 24 -1.67 -13.20 -10.14
C ASN A 24 -0.73 -12.42 -9.22
N ILE A 25 -0.94 -12.57 -7.93
CA ILE A 25 -0.20 -11.82 -6.92
C ILE A 25 1.22 -12.35 -6.76
N ASP A 26 2.20 -11.45 -6.92
CA ASP A 26 3.61 -11.74 -6.71
C ASP A 26 3.94 -11.63 -5.22
N SER A 27 4.50 -12.70 -4.66
CA SER A 27 4.97 -12.72 -3.27
C SER A 27 5.97 -11.61 -2.98
N GLY A 28 6.77 -11.21 -3.97
CA GLY A 28 7.74 -10.13 -3.84
C GLY A 28 7.09 -8.78 -3.52
N ILE A 29 5.91 -8.53 -4.06
CA ILE A 29 5.16 -7.30 -3.74
C ILE A 29 4.68 -7.32 -2.30
N ILE A 30 4.19 -8.47 -1.82
CA ILE A 30 3.76 -8.61 -0.42
C ILE A 30 4.94 -8.36 0.53
N GLU A 31 6.11 -8.92 0.23
CA GLU A 31 7.32 -8.70 1.03
C GLU A 31 7.71 -7.22 1.05
N LYS A 32 7.64 -6.53 -0.09
CA LYS A 32 7.92 -5.09 -0.15
C LYS A 32 6.94 -4.29 0.70
N LEU A 33 5.65 -4.63 0.65
CA LEU A 33 4.64 -3.97 1.46
C LEU A 33 4.91 -4.16 2.96
N ASP A 34 5.30 -5.37 3.36
CA ASP A 34 5.60 -5.65 4.75
C ASP A 34 6.82 -4.83 5.23
N LYS A 35 7.85 -4.72 4.40
CA LYS A 35 9.04 -3.89 4.72
C LYS A 35 8.68 -2.41 4.80
N ILE A 36 7.89 -1.92 3.87
CA ILE A 36 7.46 -0.52 3.84
C ILE A 36 6.57 -0.21 5.04
N THR A 37 5.78 -1.17 5.50
CA THR A 37 4.97 -1.03 6.72
C THR A 37 5.85 -0.69 7.92
N VAL A 38 6.98 -1.40 8.08
CA VAL A 38 7.93 -1.14 9.17
C VAL A 38 8.50 0.28 9.04
N THR A 39 8.91 0.66 7.83
CA THR A 39 9.46 1.98 7.55
C THR A 39 8.43 3.08 7.86
N ALA A 40 7.18 2.89 7.46
CA ALA A 40 6.10 3.84 7.76
C ALA A 40 5.92 4.03 9.27
N GLY A 41 6.03 2.95 10.02
CA GLY A 41 5.99 3.02 11.49
C GLY A 41 7.15 3.82 12.07
N GLU A 42 8.35 3.63 11.55
CA GLU A 42 9.54 4.37 11.96
C GLU A 42 9.45 5.86 11.64
N LEU A 43 8.78 6.20 10.54
CA LEU A 43 8.52 7.59 10.13
C LEU A 43 7.29 8.20 10.80
N GLU A 44 6.67 7.47 11.72
CA GLU A 44 5.46 7.90 12.45
C GLU A 44 4.27 8.20 11.52
N MET A 45 4.21 7.51 10.39
CA MET A 45 3.11 7.63 9.42
C MET A 45 2.03 6.62 9.76
N LYS A 46 1.25 6.89 10.80
CA LYS A 46 0.25 5.96 11.35
C LYS A 46 -0.81 5.57 10.32
N GLU A 47 -1.35 6.53 9.60
CA GLU A 47 -2.37 6.27 8.59
C GLU A 47 -1.80 5.50 7.41
N GLY A 48 -0.60 5.90 6.95
CA GLY A 48 0.11 5.18 5.90
C GLY A 48 0.37 3.75 6.28
N LYS A 49 0.86 3.51 7.49
CA LYS A 49 1.11 2.16 8.00
C LYS A 49 -0.16 1.33 7.98
N ARG A 50 -1.27 1.88 8.47
CA ARG A 50 -2.56 1.18 8.50
C ARG A 50 -3.02 0.78 7.09
N LEU A 51 -2.93 1.70 6.14
CA LEU A 51 -3.36 1.45 4.77
C LEU A 51 -2.48 0.42 4.06
N ILE A 52 -1.18 0.46 4.30
CA ILE A 52 -0.24 -0.51 3.73
C ILE A 52 -0.48 -1.89 4.31
N GLU A 53 -0.66 -1.99 5.63
CA GLU A 53 -0.98 -3.26 6.29
C GLU A 53 -2.28 -3.86 5.77
N ASN A 54 -3.31 -3.03 5.58
CA ASN A 54 -4.59 -3.47 5.06
C ASN A 54 -4.45 -4.06 3.65
N LEU A 55 -3.68 -3.40 2.79
CA LEU A 55 -3.44 -3.90 1.44
C LEU A 55 -2.66 -5.22 1.48
N SER A 56 -1.58 -5.29 2.26
CA SER A 56 -0.80 -6.51 2.40
C SER A 56 -1.65 -7.67 2.90
N SER A 57 -2.48 -7.44 3.91
CA SER A 57 -3.37 -8.46 4.47
C SER A 57 -4.37 -8.99 3.45
N VAL A 58 -5.01 -8.10 2.69
CA VAL A 58 -6.00 -8.54 1.70
C VAL A 58 -5.32 -9.28 0.55
N MET A 59 -4.11 -8.90 0.17
CA MET A 59 -3.36 -9.59 -0.87
C MET A 59 -3.00 -11.01 -0.44
N LYS A 60 -2.59 -11.19 0.81
CA LYS A 60 -2.33 -12.53 1.39
C LYS A 60 -3.61 -13.37 1.36
N SER A 61 -4.74 -12.79 1.72
CA SER A 61 -6.04 -13.47 1.71
C SER A 61 -6.48 -13.87 0.30
N ILE A 62 -6.26 -12.99 -0.68
CA ILE A 62 -6.56 -13.30 -2.09
C ILE A 62 -5.69 -14.47 -2.56
N LYS A 63 -4.42 -14.44 -2.24
CA LYS A 63 -3.47 -15.49 -2.61
C LYS A 63 -3.87 -16.84 -2.01
N ASP A 64 -4.40 -16.82 -0.78
CA ASP A 64 -4.87 -18.01 -0.07
C ASP A 64 -6.29 -18.45 -0.49
N GLY A 65 -6.92 -17.75 -1.42
CA GLY A 65 -8.28 -18.06 -1.87
C GLY A 65 -9.38 -17.65 -0.89
N LYS A 66 -9.06 -16.81 0.10
CA LYS A 66 -10.00 -16.37 1.15
C LYS A 66 -10.64 -15.01 0.89
N SER A 67 -10.21 -14.32 -0.15
CA SER A 67 -10.75 -13.00 -0.52
C SER A 67 -10.74 -12.88 -2.04
N ASN A 68 -11.23 -11.76 -2.57
CA ASN A 68 -11.36 -11.55 -4.01
C ASN A 68 -10.73 -10.22 -4.45
N ALA A 69 -10.59 -10.06 -5.78
CA ALA A 69 -9.98 -8.88 -6.37
C ALA A 69 -10.72 -7.58 -6.02
N GLU A 70 -12.03 -7.63 -5.82
CA GLU A 70 -12.82 -6.45 -5.44
C GLU A 70 -12.37 -5.89 -4.10
N SER A 71 -12.16 -6.76 -3.11
CA SER A 71 -11.64 -6.36 -1.80
C SER A 71 -10.25 -5.76 -1.92
N GLY A 72 -9.40 -6.33 -2.79
CA GLY A 72 -8.09 -5.78 -3.09
C GLY A 72 -8.17 -4.40 -3.70
N SER A 73 -9.07 -4.20 -4.65
CA SER A 73 -9.26 -2.91 -5.31
C SER A 73 -9.69 -1.80 -4.36
N VAL A 74 -10.54 -2.12 -3.39
CA VAL A 74 -10.98 -1.15 -2.37
C VAL A 74 -9.78 -0.68 -1.55
N ARG A 75 -8.94 -1.61 -1.10
CA ARG A 75 -7.75 -1.27 -0.31
C ARG A 75 -6.70 -0.51 -1.14
N LEU A 76 -6.54 -0.91 -2.40
CA LEU A 76 -5.60 -0.24 -3.30
C LEU A 76 -6.03 1.20 -3.58
N THR A 77 -7.33 1.43 -3.81
CA THR A 77 -7.87 2.76 -4.05
C THR A 77 -7.63 3.68 -2.85
N ALA A 78 -7.82 3.16 -1.63
CA ALA A 78 -7.57 3.93 -0.41
C ALA A 78 -6.10 4.33 -0.32
N LEU A 79 -5.19 3.41 -0.60
CA LEU A 79 -3.75 3.70 -0.56
C LEU A 79 -3.34 4.68 -1.68
N ASP A 80 -3.88 4.51 -2.88
CA ASP A 80 -3.61 5.42 -4.01
C ASP A 80 -4.01 6.86 -3.66
N PHE A 81 -5.18 7.03 -3.06
CA PHE A 81 -5.67 8.34 -2.62
C PHE A 81 -4.72 8.97 -1.60
N TYR A 82 -4.26 8.18 -0.63
CA TYR A 82 -3.30 8.62 0.37
C TYR A 82 -1.98 9.07 -0.27
N VAL A 83 -1.45 8.27 -1.19
CA VAL A 83 -0.19 8.58 -1.89
C VAL A 83 -0.30 9.87 -2.69
N LYS A 84 -1.43 10.09 -3.36
CA LYS A 84 -1.66 11.33 -4.11
C LYS A 84 -1.70 12.56 -3.20
N LYS A 85 -2.26 12.43 -2.01
CA LYS A 85 -2.27 13.51 -1.02
C LYS A 85 -0.87 13.80 -0.50
N LEU A 86 -0.08 12.78 -0.25
CA LEU A 86 1.34 12.96 0.11
C LEU A 86 2.11 13.70 -0.99
N ALA A 87 1.89 13.31 -2.25
CA ALA A 87 2.55 13.94 -3.39
C ALA A 87 2.18 15.43 -3.49
N GLY A 88 0.96 15.80 -3.10
CA GLY A 88 0.48 17.18 -3.06
C GLY A 88 0.98 17.97 -1.85
N GLY A 89 1.76 17.35 -0.96
CA GLY A 89 2.27 18.02 0.23
C GLY A 89 1.27 18.16 1.37
N GLU A 90 0.14 17.48 1.30
CA GLU A 90 -0.86 17.53 2.36
C GLU A 90 -0.41 16.74 3.58
N ASN A 91 -0.66 17.28 4.77
CA ASN A 91 -0.32 16.63 6.02
C ASN A 91 -1.54 15.84 6.53
N ILE A 92 -1.73 14.65 5.97
CA ILE A 92 -2.89 13.79 6.25
C ILE A 92 -2.70 12.90 7.48
N GLU A 93 -1.51 12.94 8.09
CA GLU A 93 -1.22 12.15 9.29
C GLU A 93 -1.68 12.84 10.57
N ASP A 94 -1.97 14.13 10.51
CA ASP A 94 -2.40 14.95 11.64
C ASP A 94 -3.92 15.08 11.75
N LEU A 95 -4.66 14.26 11.04
CA LEU A 95 -6.12 14.31 11.07
C LEU A 95 -6.71 13.63 12.30
#